data_9e452390e6bea06d5f75f4117980def4
#
_entry.id   9e452390e6bea06d5f75f4117980def4
#
_cell.length_a   1.000
_cell.length_b   1.000
_cell.length_c   1.000
_cell.angle_alpha   90.00
_cell.angle_beta   90.00
_cell.angle_gamma   90.00
#
_symmetry.space_group_name_H-M   'P 1'
#
loop_
_entity.id
_entity.type
_entity.pdbx_description
1 polymer ?
#
loop_
_entity_poly.entity_id
_entity_poly.type
_entity_poly.pdbx_seq_one_letter_code
_entity_poly.pdbx_strand_id
1 'polypeptide(L)'
;MIIIENDKFTVEIANKGAEIRSIWHKERNRQVMWSGDPTYWGRIAPVLFPIVGRLNDGAYTYNGKSYQLSQHGFLRDQMFVTDRLQSDKAVFRFESSGQFADVYPFEFTVYLSYQLNGHTLTVGWEVVNDNEEEMYFSIGGHPAFAVPFRSEESFTEYELSFKAAEGKQIKRYELSNGLVQKPETVPVLKNIGLTDSLFQHDALVYSHLDEVALYPKQRPEEKIVVSFPGFPYVGIWSAYNPEEKTSAPFVCIEPWFGVADTVDTTGRFAEKKGIQQIGANESFKASYAITIY
;
A
#
# COMPACT_ATOMS: atom_id res chain seq x y z
N MET A 1 15.04 8.65 -12.23
CA MET A 1 14.18 7.54 -12.66
C MET A 1 15.09 6.34 -12.87
N ILE A 2 14.77 5.21 -12.26
CA ILE A 2 15.49 3.93 -12.40
C ILE A 2 14.57 3.00 -13.18
N ILE A 3 15.16 2.18 -14.05
CA ILE A 3 14.44 1.21 -14.88
C ILE A 3 14.98 -0.17 -14.55
N ILE A 4 14.07 -1.11 -14.29
CA ILE A 4 14.36 -2.54 -14.29
C ILE A 4 13.45 -3.21 -15.31
N GLU A 5 13.93 -4.26 -15.97
CA GLU A 5 13.16 -4.92 -17.00
C GLU A 5 13.50 -6.42 -17.15
N ASN A 6 12.56 -7.15 -17.72
CA ASN A 6 12.74 -8.51 -18.21
C ASN A 6 12.06 -8.65 -19.59
N ASP A 7 11.88 -9.88 -20.06
CA ASP A 7 11.20 -10.17 -21.34
C ASP A 7 9.70 -9.77 -21.35
N LYS A 8 9.06 -9.61 -20.20
CA LYS A 8 7.62 -9.32 -20.04
C LYS A 8 7.32 -7.87 -19.70
N PHE A 9 8.14 -7.24 -18.86
CA PHE A 9 7.85 -5.94 -18.28
C PHE A 9 9.04 -4.98 -18.32
N THR A 10 8.73 -3.70 -18.44
CA THR A 10 9.59 -2.59 -18.06
C THR A 10 8.96 -1.87 -16.88
N VAL A 11 9.70 -1.69 -15.79
CA VAL A 11 9.24 -1.01 -14.56
C VAL A 11 10.08 0.22 -14.34
N GLU A 12 9.42 1.37 -14.22
CA GLU A 12 10.06 2.65 -13.91
C GLU A 12 9.81 3.01 -12.45
N ILE A 13 10.88 3.38 -11.73
CA ILE A 13 10.84 3.69 -10.31
C ILE A 13 11.50 5.05 -10.09
N ALA A 14 10.80 5.97 -9.43
CA ALA A 14 11.35 7.26 -9.06
C ALA A 14 12.23 7.16 -7.80
N ASN A 15 13.29 7.96 -7.71
CA ASN A 15 14.06 8.07 -6.47
C ASN A 15 13.24 8.75 -5.35
N LYS A 16 12.33 9.67 -5.70
CA LYS A 16 11.38 10.23 -4.72
C LYS A 16 10.39 9.16 -4.30
N GLY A 17 10.36 8.85 -3.00
CA GLY A 17 9.53 7.81 -2.41
C GLY A 17 9.93 6.39 -2.80
N ALA A 18 10.99 6.21 -3.60
CA ALA A 18 11.28 4.98 -4.34
C ALA A 18 10.02 4.41 -5.03
N GLU A 19 9.14 5.29 -5.50
CA GLU A 19 7.79 5.00 -5.95
C GLU A 19 7.79 4.37 -7.36
N ILE A 20 7.08 3.25 -7.55
CA ILE A 20 6.78 2.72 -8.88
C ILE A 20 5.96 3.76 -9.64
N ARG A 21 6.44 4.18 -10.82
CA ARG A 21 5.77 5.15 -11.68
C ARG A 21 5.10 4.50 -12.89
N SER A 22 5.62 3.35 -13.32
CA SER A 22 5.14 2.65 -14.51
C SER A 22 5.44 1.16 -14.38
N ILE A 23 4.52 0.32 -14.84
CA ILE A 23 4.74 -1.07 -15.20
C ILE A 23 4.18 -1.24 -16.61
N TRP A 24 5.06 -1.30 -17.60
CA TRP A 24 4.69 -1.50 -18.99
C TRP A 24 4.69 -2.99 -19.34
N HIS A 25 3.55 -3.53 -19.74
CA HIS A 25 3.43 -4.91 -20.21
C HIS A 25 3.80 -4.97 -21.70
N LYS A 26 4.98 -5.53 -22.01
CA LYS A 26 5.57 -5.52 -23.36
C LYS A 26 4.70 -6.26 -24.39
N GLU A 27 4.23 -7.47 -24.06
CA GLU A 27 3.44 -8.29 -24.97
C GLU A 27 2.05 -7.69 -25.25
N ARG A 28 1.39 -7.14 -24.22
CA ARG A 28 0.05 -6.52 -24.34
C ARG A 28 0.10 -5.07 -24.76
N ASN A 29 1.31 -4.48 -24.84
CA ASN A 29 1.55 -3.08 -25.22
C ASN A 29 0.70 -2.09 -24.41
N ARG A 30 0.65 -2.25 -23.08
CA ARG A 30 -0.18 -1.44 -22.18
C ARG A 30 0.48 -1.09 -20.86
N GLN A 31 0.07 0.05 -20.31
CA GLN A 31 0.36 0.44 -18.93
C GLN A 31 -0.53 -0.35 -17.95
N VAL A 32 0.08 -0.82 -16.87
CA VAL A 32 -0.61 -1.56 -15.80
C VAL A 32 -0.98 -0.63 -14.65
N MET A 33 -0.08 0.30 -14.31
CA MET A 33 -0.29 1.23 -13.21
C MET A 33 -1.21 2.39 -13.64
N TRP A 34 -1.86 2.97 -12.66
CA TRP A 34 -2.54 4.26 -12.75
C TRP A 34 -1.57 5.36 -13.24
N SER A 35 -2.06 6.34 -13.98
CA SER A 35 -1.23 7.41 -14.55
C SER A 35 -0.78 8.47 -13.55
N GLY A 36 -1.44 8.56 -12.39
CA GLY A 36 -1.22 9.63 -11.41
C GLY A 36 -1.83 10.97 -11.83
N ASP A 37 -2.93 10.96 -12.59
CA ASP A 37 -3.65 12.19 -12.98
C ASP A 37 -4.16 12.92 -11.73
N PRO A 38 -3.67 14.15 -11.46
CA PRO A 38 -4.03 14.90 -10.26
C PRO A 38 -5.50 15.33 -10.21
N THR A 39 -6.24 15.24 -11.31
CA THR A 39 -7.71 15.47 -11.35
C THR A 39 -8.43 14.49 -10.42
N TYR A 40 -7.89 13.26 -10.30
CA TYR A 40 -8.44 12.23 -9.43
C TYR A 40 -7.53 11.99 -8.21
N TRP A 41 -6.27 11.59 -8.46
CA TRP A 41 -5.29 11.30 -7.43
C TRP A 41 -3.86 11.33 -8.01
N GLY A 42 -3.06 12.28 -7.56
CA GLY A 42 -1.74 12.60 -8.13
C GLY A 42 -0.59 11.64 -7.75
N ARG A 43 -0.85 10.49 -7.10
CA ARG A 43 0.15 9.48 -6.77
C ARG A 43 -0.13 8.19 -7.53
N ILE A 44 0.83 7.25 -7.52
CA ILE A 44 0.71 5.98 -8.26
C ILE A 44 0.89 4.77 -7.34
N ALA A 45 1.98 4.71 -6.59
CA ALA A 45 2.28 3.57 -5.71
C ALA A 45 3.12 4.01 -4.49
N PRO A 46 2.66 4.99 -3.69
CA PRO A 46 3.45 5.49 -2.58
C PRO A 46 3.65 4.44 -1.49
N VAL A 47 4.81 4.49 -0.83
CA VAL A 47 5.06 3.73 0.40
C VAL A 47 4.65 4.55 1.59
N LEU A 48 3.88 3.95 2.49
CA LEU A 48 3.29 4.55 3.68
C LEU A 48 4.18 4.26 4.88
N PHE A 49 4.73 5.29 5.53
CA PHE A 49 5.59 5.16 6.70
C PHE A 49 5.78 6.55 7.37
N PRO A 50 5.85 6.66 8.69
CA PRO A 50 5.83 5.61 9.72
C PRO A 50 4.42 5.24 10.21
N ILE A 51 3.38 5.71 9.53
CA ILE A 51 1.99 5.35 9.80
C ILE A 51 1.26 4.97 8.51
N VAL A 52 0.28 4.08 8.66
CA VAL A 52 -0.72 3.77 7.64
C VAL A 52 -2.04 4.41 8.03
N GLY A 53 -2.70 5.06 7.06
CA GLY A 53 -3.92 5.81 7.31
C GLY A 53 -3.65 7.11 8.07
N ARG A 54 -4.66 7.59 8.80
CA ARG A 54 -4.58 8.82 9.58
C ARG A 54 -4.58 8.54 11.09
N LEU A 55 -4.03 9.48 11.83
CA LEU A 55 -4.17 9.54 13.27
C LEU A 55 -5.44 10.31 13.65
N ASN A 56 -6.01 9.99 14.79
CA ASN A 56 -7.05 10.81 15.39
C ASN A 56 -6.48 12.20 15.70
N ASP A 57 -7.17 13.25 15.27
CA ASP A 57 -6.72 14.66 15.36
C ASP A 57 -5.32 14.94 14.74
N GLY A 58 -4.80 14.01 13.90
CA GLY A 58 -3.49 14.15 13.26
C GLY A 58 -2.31 14.06 14.21
N ALA A 59 -2.49 13.59 15.45
CA ALA A 59 -1.49 13.61 16.50
C ALA A 59 -1.38 12.28 17.24
N TYR A 60 -0.23 12.07 17.88
CA TYR A 60 0.02 10.95 18.79
C TYR A 60 0.91 11.39 19.95
N THR A 61 0.95 10.58 21.00
CA THR A 61 1.84 10.79 22.14
C THR A 61 2.86 9.65 22.25
N TYR A 62 4.10 10.03 22.53
CA TYR A 62 5.19 9.10 22.83
C TYR A 62 6.11 9.68 23.89
N ASN A 63 6.44 8.93 24.95
CA ASN A 63 7.26 9.36 26.09
C ASN A 63 6.83 10.72 26.67
N GLY A 64 5.50 10.94 26.80
CA GLY A 64 4.91 12.13 27.39
C GLY A 64 4.95 13.40 26.49
N LYS A 65 5.45 13.29 25.25
CA LYS A 65 5.41 14.37 24.26
C LYS A 65 4.36 14.10 23.19
N SER A 66 3.77 15.18 22.68
CA SER A 66 2.83 15.12 21.55
C SER A 66 3.56 15.40 20.23
N TYR A 67 3.25 14.63 19.20
CA TYR A 67 3.79 14.74 17.85
C TYR A 67 2.65 14.78 16.85
N GLN A 68 2.88 15.41 15.70
CA GLN A 68 1.91 15.47 14.61
C GLN A 68 2.46 14.76 13.37
N LEU A 69 1.60 13.99 12.73
CA LEU A 69 1.90 13.36 11.45
C LEU A 69 0.70 13.46 10.52
N SER A 70 0.98 13.81 9.28
CA SER A 70 -0.02 13.76 8.22
C SER A 70 -0.39 12.31 7.88
N GLN A 71 -1.55 12.12 7.29
CA GLN A 71 -2.00 10.81 6.77
C GLN A 71 -0.90 10.13 5.95
N HIS A 72 -0.64 8.86 6.25
CA HIS A 72 0.38 8.01 5.63
C HIS A 72 1.83 8.44 5.88
N GLY A 73 2.07 9.40 6.79
CA GLY A 73 3.42 9.85 7.13
C GLY A 73 4.14 10.57 6.00
N PHE A 74 5.46 10.46 5.97
CA PHE A 74 6.32 11.34 5.18
C PHE A 74 7.27 10.62 4.21
N LEU A 75 7.48 9.30 4.32
CA LEU A 75 8.53 8.58 3.58
C LEU A 75 8.33 8.66 2.05
N ARG A 76 7.09 8.68 1.59
CA ARG A 76 6.70 8.82 0.18
C ARG A 76 7.16 10.12 -0.49
N ASP A 77 7.57 11.11 0.29
CA ASP A 77 8.03 12.41 -0.22
C ASP A 77 9.55 12.58 -0.12
N GLN A 78 10.27 11.57 0.43
CA GLN A 78 11.71 11.60 0.62
C GLN A 78 12.49 11.14 -0.61
N MET A 79 13.72 11.63 -0.75
CA MET A 79 14.63 11.22 -1.82
C MET A 79 15.46 10.02 -1.37
N PHE A 80 15.26 8.89 -2.02
CA PHE A 80 16.05 7.69 -1.82
C PHE A 80 17.30 7.71 -2.69
N VAL A 81 18.37 7.11 -2.20
CA VAL A 81 19.53 6.76 -3.01
C VAL A 81 19.36 5.36 -3.58
N THR A 82 19.84 5.15 -4.79
CA THR A 82 19.90 3.80 -5.38
C THR A 82 21.08 3.07 -4.77
N ASP A 83 20.81 2.04 -3.97
CA ASP A 83 21.84 1.25 -3.27
C ASP A 83 22.38 0.13 -4.16
N ARG A 84 21.50 -0.57 -4.90
CA ARG A 84 21.88 -1.62 -5.86
C ARG A 84 20.98 -1.54 -7.08
N LEU A 85 21.59 -1.81 -8.24
CA LEU A 85 20.87 -1.85 -9.52
C LEU A 85 21.38 -3.00 -10.38
N GLN A 86 20.45 -3.82 -10.87
CA GLN A 86 20.64 -4.87 -11.86
C GLN A 86 19.58 -4.71 -12.96
N SER A 87 19.62 -5.51 -14.01
CA SER A 87 18.64 -5.42 -15.10
C SER A 87 17.20 -5.65 -14.63
N ASP A 88 17.00 -6.56 -13.68
CA ASP A 88 15.70 -7.02 -13.17
C ASP A 88 15.47 -6.68 -11.69
N LYS A 89 16.42 -5.98 -11.04
CA LYS A 89 16.36 -5.67 -9.61
C LYS A 89 16.90 -4.29 -9.28
N ALA A 90 16.20 -3.57 -8.42
CA ALA A 90 16.67 -2.32 -7.81
C ALA A 90 16.45 -2.35 -6.29
N VAL A 91 17.40 -1.76 -5.56
CA VAL A 91 17.29 -1.52 -4.11
C VAL A 91 17.54 -0.05 -3.87
N PHE A 92 16.66 0.57 -3.11
CA PHE A 92 16.73 1.97 -2.69
C PHE A 92 16.92 2.04 -1.20
N ARG A 93 17.67 3.03 -0.73
CA ARG A 93 17.95 3.27 0.69
C ARG A 93 17.62 4.71 1.05
N PHE A 94 17.03 4.87 2.23
CA PHE A 94 16.78 6.14 2.89
C PHE A 94 17.22 6.04 4.36
N GLU A 95 17.94 7.05 4.85
CA GLU A 95 18.36 7.21 6.25
C GLU A 95 17.73 8.46 6.83
N SER A 96 17.18 8.38 8.05
CA SER A 96 16.50 9.51 8.71
C SER A 96 17.46 10.63 9.10
N SER A 97 18.64 10.30 9.60
CA SER A 97 19.71 11.25 9.95
C SER A 97 19.23 12.45 10.79
N GLY A 98 18.34 12.24 11.76
CA GLY A 98 17.83 13.26 12.69
C GLY A 98 16.77 14.20 12.14
N GLN A 99 16.47 14.16 10.84
CA GLN A 99 15.62 15.17 10.20
C GLN A 99 14.13 15.13 10.58
N PHE A 100 13.67 14.06 11.26
CA PHE A 100 12.27 13.89 11.65
C PHE A 100 12.01 13.96 13.14
N ALA A 101 13.00 14.26 13.98
CA ALA A 101 12.91 14.23 15.45
C ALA A 101 11.71 15.01 16.03
N ASP A 102 11.27 16.07 15.35
CA ASP A 102 10.15 16.90 15.77
C ASP A 102 8.76 16.28 15.49
N VAL A 103 8.69 15.30 14.58
CA VAL A 103 7.43 14.66 14.16
C VAL A 103 7.44 13.14 14.38
N TYR A 104 8.63 12.53 14.42
CA TYR A 104 8.84 11.09 14.61
C TYR A 104 10.22 10.88 15.26
N PRO A 105 10.29 10.70 16.60
CA PRO A 105 11.53 10.76 17.36
C PRO A 105 12.32 9.43 17.36
N PHE A 106 12.47 8.83 16.18
CA PHE A 106 13.26 7.62 15.98
C PHE A 106 14.21 7.80 14.81
N GLU A 107 15.43 7.27 14.96
CA GLU A 107 16.38 7.12 13.87
C GLU A 107 16.15 5.77 13.17
N PHE A 108 16.17 5.78 11.85
CA PHE A 108 15.89 4.59 11.07
C PHE A 108 16.53 4.62 9.69
N THR A 109 16.78 3.43 9.17
CA THR A 109 17.11 3.21 7.76
C THR A 109 16.03 2.36 7.11
N VAL A 110 15.55 2.75 5.93
CA VAL A 110 14.59 1.96 5.14
C VAL A 110 15.22 1.57 3.82
N TYR A 111 15.14 0.27 3.51
CA TYR A 111 15.44 -0.27 2.20
C TYR A 111 14.14 -0.69 1.50
N LEU A 112 13.96 -0.23 0.26
CA LEU A 112 12.88 -0.65 -0.63
C LEU A 112 13.51 -1.40 -1.81
N SER A 113 13.05 -2.62 -2.05
CA SER A 113 13.56 -3.48 -3.12
C SER A 113 12.47 -3.86 -4.10
N TYR A 114 12.84 -3.93 -5.36
CA TYR A 114 11.99 -4.31 -6.48
C TYR A 114 12.71 -5.37 -7.29
N GLN A 115 12.05 -6.50 -7.55
CA GLN A 115 12.64 -7.58 -8.34
C GLN A 115 11.62 -8.20 -9.28
N LEU A 116 11.94 -8.23 -10.56
CA LEU A 116 11.17 -8.92 -11.59
C LEU A 116 11.59 -10.39 -11.70
N ASN A 117 10.60 -11.28 -11.72
CA ASN A 117 10.79 -12.69 -12.04
C ASN A 117 9.60 -13.18 -12.87
N GLY A 118 9.80 -13.41 -14.17
CA GLY A 118 8.73 -13.77 -15.10
C GLY A 118 7.60 -12.74 -15.08
N HIS A 119 6.40 -13.18 -14.70
CA HIS A 119 5.20 -12.34 -14.59
C HIS A 119 5.04 -11.59 -13.27
N THR A 120 5.99 -11.70 -12.36
CA THR A 120 5.86 -11.20 -10.99
C THR A 120 6.88 -10.11 -10.68
N LEU A 121 6.41 -8.99 -10.15
CA LEU A 121 7.21 -7.97 -9.47
C LEU A 121 7.08 -8.17 -7.95
N THR A 122 8.17 -8.51 -7.30
CA THR A 122 8.25 -8.54 -5.82
C THR A 122 8.68 -7.19 -5.31
N VAL A 123 7.92 -6.64 -4.36
CA VAL A 123 8.23 -5.41 -3.62
C VAL A 123 8.58 -5.80 -2.19
N GLY A 124 9.80 -5.49 -1.77
CA GLY A 124 10.31 -5.84 -0.45
C GLY A 124 10.67 -4.60 0.36
N TRP A 125 10.47 -4.70 1.67
CA TRP A 125 10.81 -3.68 2.65
C TRP A 125 11.74 -4.24 3.71
N GLU A 126 12.72 -3.43 4.12
CA GLU A 126 13.49 -3.63 5.33
C GLU A 126 13.54 -2.31 6.09
N VAL A 127 13.07 -2.31 7.33
CA VAL A 127 13.13 -1.17 8.25
C VAL A 127 14.11 -1.53 9.34
N VAL A 128 15.17 -0.76 9.46
CA VAL A 128 16.22 -0.92 10.49
C VAL A 128 16.00 0.12 11.56
N ASN A 129 16.04 -0.31 12.81
CA ASN A 129 16.04 0.56 13.97
C ASN A 129 17.48 0.97 14.29
N ASP A 130 17.83 2.23 14.06
CA ASP A 130 19.16 2.77 14.31
C ASP A 130 19.28 3.39 15.73
N ASN A 131 18.30 3.11 16.63
CA ASN A 131 18.33 3.56 18.03
C ASN A 131 18.85 2.46 18.98
N GLU A 132 19.24 2.89 20.16
CA GLU A 132 19.59 2.01 21.30
C GLU A 132 18.35 1.51 22.08
N GLU A 133 17.14 1.96 21.68
CA GLU A 133 15.86 1.60 22.29
C GLU A 133 14.89 1.05 21.22
N GLU A 134 13.73 0.60 21.68
CA GLU A 134 12.66 0.12 20.80
C GLU A 134 12.15 1.22 19.88
N MET A 135 11.82 0.84 18.65
CA MET A 135 11.16 1.70 17.66
C MET A 135 9.78 1.16 17.29
N TYR A 136 8.84 2.06 17.10
CA TYR A 136 7.46 1.76 16.71
C TYR A 136 7.14 2.39 15.35
N PHE A 137 6.49 1.64 14.45
CA PHE A 137 6.09 2.14 13.14
C PHE A 137 4.96 1.31 12.54
N SER A 138 4.35 1.83 11.49
CA SER A 138 3.56 1.08 10.52
C SER A 138 4.15 1.28 9.13
N ILE A 139 3.98 0.28 8.25
CA ILE A 139 4.43 0.37 6.86
C ILE A 139 3.38 -0.23 5.93
N GLY A 140 3.19 0.37 4.75
CA GLY A 140 2.24 -0.12 3.76
C GLY A 140 2.62 0.26 2.34
N GLY A 141 2.14 -0.53 1.38
CA GLY A 141 2.15 -0.19 -0.04
C GLY A 141 0.79 0.35 -0.46
N HIS A 142 0.79 1.22 -1.47
CA HIS A 142 -0.44 1.81 -2.00
C HIS A 142 -0.43 1.80 -3.54
N PRO A 143 -0.16 0.63 -4.19
CA PRO A 143 -0.13 0.55 -5.64
C PRO A 143 -1.53 0.69 -6.24
N ALA A 144 -1.67 1.60 -7.20
CA ALA A 144 -2.88 1.81 -7.97
C ALA A 144 -2.76 1.20 -9.38
N PHE A 145 -3.74 0.42 -9.76
CA PHE A 145 -3.81 -0.24 -11.05
C PHE A 145 -4.85 0.43 -11.94
N ALA A 146 -4.51 0.70 -13.20
CA ALA A 146 -5.44 1.28 -14.16
C ALA A 146 -6.64 0.36 -14.40
N VAL A 147 -7.83 0.89 -14.35
CA VAL A 147 -9.09 0.23 -14.69
C VAL A 147 -9.94 1.21 -15.48
N PRO A 148 -10.37 0.88 -16.68
CA PRO A 148 -10.28 -0.41 -17.34
C PRO A 148 -8.85 -0.75 -17.86
N PHE A 149 -8.61 -2.04 -18.20
CA PHE A 149 -7.37 -2.48 -18.83
C PHE A 149 -7.29 -2.10 -20.31
N ARG A 150 -8.44 -1.85 -20.94
CA ARG A 150 -8.59 -1.45 -22.35
C ARG A 150 -9.54 -0.26 -22.44
N SER A 151 -9.30 0.63 -23.40
CA SER A 151 -10.06 1.88 -23.56
C SER A 151 -11.54 1.69 -23.88
N GLU A 152 -11.90 0.56 -24.50
CA GLU A 152 -13.29 0.21 -24.88
C GLU A 152 -14.12 -0.38 -23.74
N GLU A 153 -13.51 -0.68 -22.59
CA GLU A 153 -14.16 -1.28 -21.42
C GLU A 153 -14.58 -0.20 -20.41
N SER A 154 -15.49 -0.57 -19.52
CA SER A 154 -15.91 0.27 -18.41
C SER A 154 -15.41 -0.27 -17.06
N PHE A 155 -15.30 0.61 -16.06
CA PHE A 155 -14.95 0.29 -14.69
C PHE A 155 -15.82 -0.84 -14.10
N THR A 156 -17.11 -0.83 -14.41
CA THR A 156 -18.11 -1.77 -13.87
C THR A 156 -18.03 -3.20 -14.49
N GLU A 157 -17.24 -3.38 -15.54
CA GLU A 157 -16.99 -4.70 -16.14
C GLU A 157 -15.92 -5.49 -15.39
N TYR A 158 -15.35 -4.94 -14.31
CA TYR A 158 -14.29 -5.56 -13.52
C TYR A 158 -14.82 -6.12 -12.20
N GLU A 159 -14.06 -7.03 -11.64
CA GLU A 159 -14.36 -7.73 -10.39
C GLU A 159 -13.10 -7.96 -9.57
N LEU A 160 -13.28 -7.97 -8.25
CA LEU A 160 -12.28 -8.35 -7.27
C LEU A 160 -12.59 -9.75 -6.74
N SER A 161 -11.57 -10.60 -6.68
CA SER A 161 -11.63 -11.85 -5.92
C SER A 161 -10.60 -11.89 -4.81
N PHE A 162 -10.84 -12.73 -3.81
CA PHE A 162 -10.12 -12.74 -2.55
C PHE A 162 -9.70 -14.15 -2.17
N LYS A 163 -8.49 -14.26 -1.62
CA LYS A 163 -8.01 -15.48 -1.00
C LYS A 163 -7.79 -15.23 0.49
N ALA A 164 -8.54 -15.94 1.31
CA ALA A 164 -8.38 -15.89 2.76
C ALA A 164 -7.07 -16.54 3.21
N ALA A 165 -6.49 -16.03 4.29
CA ALA A 165 -5.41 -16.69 5.01
C ALA A 165 -5.93 -17.99 5.63
N GLU A 166 -5.14 -19.06 5.49
CA GLU A 166 -5.55 -20.39 5.92
C GLU A 166 -5.86 -20.42 7.43
N GLY A 167 -7.01 -21.00 7.79
CA GLY A 167 -7.46 -21.16 9.18
C GLY A 167 -7.83 -19.84 9.89
N LYS A 168 -7.90 -18.72 9.17
CA LYS A 168 -8.25 -17.41 9.75
C LYS A 168 -9.66 -16.98 9.35
N GLN A 169 -10.33 -16.25 10.25
CA GLN A 169 -11.60 -15.59 9.96
C GLN A 169 -11.35 -14.21 9.40
N ILE A 170 -11.89 -13.92 8.22
CA ILE A 170 -11.81 -12.61 7.60
C ILE A 170 -12.58 -11.61 8.47
N LYS A 171 -12.00 -10.43 8.68
CA LYS A 171 -12.67 -9.30 9.33
C LYS A 171 -12.69 -8.13 8.36
N ARG A 172 -13.84 -7.45 8.32
CA ARG A 172 -14.03 -6.18 7.64
C ARG A 172 -14.02 -5.05 8.65
N TYR A 173 -13.38 -3.97 8.31
CA TYR A 173 -13.32 -2.75 9.11
C TYR A 173 -13.98 -1.63 8.31
N GLU A 174 -15.00 -1.01 8.88
CA GLU A 174 -15.56 0.21 8.32
C GLU A 174 -14.75 1.43 8.75
N LEU A 175 -14.74 2.45 7.91
CA LEU A 175 -14.11 3.73 8.20
C LEU A 175 -15.18 4.78 8.51
N SER A 176 -14.96 5.56 9.55
CA SER A 176 -15.74 6.75 9.86
C SER A 176 -14.80 7.93 9.98
N ASN A 177 -14.94 8.92 9.10
CA ASN A 177 -14.00 10.05 8.99
C ASN A 177 -12.53 9.60 8.86
N GLY A 178 -12.28 8.47 8.16
CA GLY A 178 -10.95 7.88 7.99
C GLY A 178 -10.38 7.18 9.22
N LEU A 179 -11.17 6.99 10.29
CA LEU A 179 -10.83 6.20 11.48
C LEU A 179 -11.51 4.84 11.46
N VAL A 180 -10.80 3.83 11.95
CA VAL A 180 -11.26 2.44 11.93
C VAL A 180 -12.31 2.19 13.02
N GLN A 181 -13.44 1.60 12.61
CA GLN A 181 -14.48 1.11 13.50
C GLN A 181 -14.16 -0.30 14.03
N LYS A 182 -14.99 -0.81 14.96
CA LYS A 182 -14.91 -2.20 15.37
C LYS A 182 -15.11 -3.13 14.18
N PRO A 183 -14.27 -4.17 14.05
CA PRO A 183 -14.39 -5.07 12.91
C PRO A 183 -15.61 -5.96 12.99
N GLU A 184 -16.19 -6.27 11.85
CA GLU A 184 -17.17 -7.31 11.68
C GLU A 184 -16.52 -8.59 11.13
N THR A 185 -16.96 -9.75 11.60
CA THR A 185 -16.55 -11.04 11.05
C THR A 185 -17.31 -11.31 9.76
N VAL A 186 -16.58 -11.60 8.69
CA VAL A 186 -17.15 -11.98 7.39
C VAL A 186 -17.00 -13.50 7.23
N PRO A 187 -18.09 -14.29 7.32
CA PRO A 187 -17.98 -15.74 7.24
C PRO A 187 -17.43 -16.24 5.91
N VAL A 188 -17.84 -15.62 4.81
CA VAL A 188 -17.37 -15.90 3.44
C VAL A 188 -17.32 -14.58 2.68
N LEU A 189 -16.14 -14.20 2.24
CA LEU A 189 -15.98 -13.04 1.36
C LEU A 189 -16.20 -13.51 -0.09
N LYS A 190 -17.30 -13.05 -0.68
CA LYS A 190 -17.60 -13.28 -2.09
C LYS A 190 -16.82 -12.29 -2.96
N ASN A 191 -16.65 -12.61 -4.24
CA ASN A 191 -16.16 -11.67 -5.21
C ASN A 191 -17.01 -10.39 -5.23
N ILE A 192 -16.37 -9.26 -5.48
CA ILE A 192 -17.00 -7.94 -5.49
C ILE A 192 -16.87 -7.35 -6.90
N GLY A 193 -18.00 -7.20 -7.61
CA GLY A 193 -18.03 -6.45 -8.85
C GLY A 193 -17.78 -4.98 -8.57
N LEU A 194 -16.95 -4.33 -9.39
CA LEU A 194 -16.76 -2.89 -9.31
C LEU A 194 -18.05 -2.18 -9.70
N THR A 195 -18.41 -1.16 -8.95
CA THR A 195 -19.52 -0.25 -9.22
C THR A 195 -19.06 1.18 -9.02
N ASP A 196 -19.71 2.13 -9.66
CA ASP A 196 -19.37 3.55 -9.57
C ASP A 196 -19.38 4.07 -8.12
N SER A 197 -20.22 3.50 -7.25
CA SER A 197 -20.37 3.90 -5.85
C SER A 197 -19.63 3.00 -4.85
N LEU A 198 -18.83 2.03 -5.31
CA LEU A 198 -18.20 1.06 -4.40
C LEU A 198 -17.36 1.73 -3.31
N PHE A 199 -16.68 2.82 -3.66
CA PHE A 199 -15.78 3.56 -2.77
C PHE A 199 -16.37 4.86 -2.21
N GLN A 200 -17.71 5.05 -2.31
CA GLN A 200 -18.38 6.26 -1.81
C GLN A 200 -18.21 6.50 -0.29
N HIS A 201 -17.89 5.44 0.47
CA HIS A 201 -17.68 5.47 1.91
C HIS A 201 -16.21 5.21 2.30
N ASP A 202 -15.25 5.56 1.40
CA ASP A 202 -13.82 5.34 1.58
C ASP A 202 -13.37 3.89 1.26
N ALA A 203 -12.19 3.50 1.71
CA ALA A 203 -11.57 2.21 1.43
C ALA A 203 -12.33 1.02 2.04
N LEU A 204 -12.30 -0.11 1.33
CA LEU A 204 -12.66 -1.40 1.88
C LEU A 204 -11.45 -1.96 2.62
N VAL A 205 -11.54 -2.11 3.95
CA VAL A 205 -10.43 -2.59 4.77
C VAL A 205 -10.73 -3.98 5.31
N TYR A 206 -9.80 -4.91 5.08
CA TYR A 206 -9.91 -6.29 5.55
C TYR A 206 -8.66 -6.73 6.31
N SER A 207 -8.82 -7.76 7.15
CA SER A 207 -7.71 -8.54 7.70
C SER A 207 -7.88 -10.02 7.36
N HIS A 208 -6.74 -10.75 7.45
CA HIS A 208 -6.68 -12.19 7.20
C HIS A 208 -7.00 -12.57 5.75
N LEU A 209 -6.56 -11.75 4.82
CA LEU A 209 -6.45 -12.08 3.41
C LEU A 209 -4.98 -12.27 3.05
N ASP A 210 -4.70 -13.20 2.14
CA ASP A 210 -3.35 -13.43 1.57
C ASP A 210 -3.23 -12.89 0.15
N GLU A 211 -4.38 -12.64 -0.52
CA GLU A 211 -4.37 -12.26 -1.93
C GLU A 211 -5.65 -11.53 -2.32
N VAL A 212 -5.50 -10.56 -3.20
CA VAL A 212 -6.60 -9.91 -3.93
C VAL A 212 -6.26 -9.93 -5.42
N ALA A 213 -7.20 -10.37 -6.26
CA ALA A 213 -7.08 -10.30 -7.71
C ALA A 213 -8.10 -9.34 -8.30
N LEU A 214 -7.68 -8.56 -9.29
CA LEU A 214 -8.48 -7.62 -10.09
C LEU A 214 -8.48 -8.10 -11.54
N TYR A 215 -9.67 -8.26 -12.15
CA TYR A 215 -9.80 -8.79 -13.50
C TYR A 215 -11.10 -8.34 -14.20
N PRO A 216 -11.11 -8.30 -15.55
CA PRO A 216 -12.34 -8.10 -16.31
C PRO A 216 -13.20 -9.36 -16.27
N LYS A 217 -14.49 -9.24 -15.96
CA LYS A 217 -15.45 -10.37 -15.79
C LYS A 217 -15.50 -11.31 -17.01
N GLN A 218 -15.31 -10.75 -18.20
CA GLN A 218 -15.37 -11.52 -19.46
C GLN A 218 -14.06 -12.22 -19.82
N ARG A 219 -12.94 -11.86 -19.16
CA ARG A 219 -11.59 -12.42 -19.39
C ARG A 219 -10.85 -12.58 -18.08
N PRO A 220 -11.30 -13.46 -17.18
CA PRO A 220 -10.72 -13.62 -15.84
C PRO A 220 -9.28 -14.17 -15.84
N GLU A 221 -8.79 -14.64 -16.98
CA GLU A 221 -7.38 -15.01 -17.19
C GLU A 221 -6.46 -13.77 -17.27
N GLU A 222 -6.98 -12.62 -17.73
CA GLU A 222 -6.26 -11.34 -17.75
C GLU A 222 -6.40 -10.65 -16.41
N LYS A 223 -5.59 -11.02 -15.45
CA LYS A 223 -5.71 -10.51 -14.08
C LYS A 223 -4.43 -9.91 -13.53
N ILE A 224 -4.60 -9.00 -12.60
CA ILE A 224 -3.56 -8.50 -11.70
C ILE A 224 -3.83 -9.12 -10.34
N VAL A 225 -2.83 -9.79 -9.78
CA VAL A 225 -2.90 -10.45 -8.47
C VAL A 225 -1.90 -9.79 -7.55
N VAL A 226 -2.37 -9.26 -6.43
CA VAL A 226 -1.51 -8.79 -5.33
C VAL A 226 -1.56 -9.83 -4.22
N SER A 227 -0.40 -10.47 -3.97
CA SER A 227 -0.24 -11.53 -2.96
C SER A 227 0.63 -11.02 -1.82
N PHE A 228 0.14 -11.15 -0.59
CA PHE A 228 0.72 -10.56 0.63
C PHE A 228 0.54 -11.47 1.85
N PRO A 229 0.94 -12.75 1.79
CA PRO A 229 0.75 -13.68 2.90
C PRO A 229 1.43 -13.17 4.17
N GLY A 230 0.70 -13.27 5.29
CA GLY A 230 1.18 -12.81 6.60
C GLY A 230 1.00 -11.32 6.88
N PHE A 231 0.50 -10.53 5.94
CA PHE A 231 0.15 -9.14 6.21
C PHE A 231 -1.14 -9.07 7.06
N PRO A 232 -1.15 -8.25 8.12
CA PRO A 232 -2.31 -8.17 9.00
C PRO A 232 -3.52 -7.47 8.37
N TYR A 233 -3.29 -6.57 7.41
CA TYR A 233 -4.37 -5.77 6.79
C TYR A 233 -4.15 -5.59 5.29
N VAL A 234 -5.26 -5.33 4.59
CA VAL A 234 -5.28 -4.84 3.22
C VAL A 234 -6.36 -3.78 3.07
N GLY A 235 -6.03 -2.68 2.40
CA GLY A 235 -6.96 -1.68 1.92
C GLY A 235 -7.25 -1.86 0.43
N ILE A 236 -8.48 -1.60 0.00
CA ILE A 236 -8.85 -1.54 -1.41
C ILE A 236 -9.58 -0.23 -1.61
N TRP A 237 -9.10 0.58 -2.55
CA TRP A 237 -9.59 1.94 -2.68
C TRP A 237 -9.54 2.47 -4.11
N SER A 238 -10.43 3.40 -4.40
CA SER A 238 -10.36 4.32 -5.52
C SER A 238 -10.91 5.68 -5.11
N ALA A 239 -10.50 6.74 -5.78
CA ALA A 239 -11.07 8.07 -5.53
C ALA A 239 -12.52 8.09 -6.02
N TYR A 240 -13.44 8.57 -5.18
CA TYR A 240 -14.85 8.72 -5.52
C TYR A 240 -15.19 10.21 -5.68
N ASN A 241 -15.81 10.56 -6.80
CA ASN A 241 -16.34 11.89 -7.03
C ASN A 241 -17.83 11.92 -6.63
N PRO A 242 -18.21 12.62 -5.54
CA PRO A 242 -19.59 12.64 -5.07
C PRO A 242 -20.54 13.46 -5.98
N GLU A 243 -20.03 14.39 -6.77
CA GLU A 243 -20.83 15.21 -7.71
C GLU A 243 -21.21 14.39 -8.93
N GLU A 244 -20.25 13.70 -9.52
CA GLU A 244 -20.46 12.83 -10.69
C GLU A 244 -20.99 11.44 -10.31
N LYS A 245 -20.89 11.06 -9.03
CA LYS A 245 -21.22 9.74 -8.47
C LYS A 245 -20.46 8.61 -9.16
N THR A 246 -19.18 8.84 -9.45
CA THR A 246 -18.30 7.89 -10.14
C THR A 246 -17.02 7.64 -9.35
N SER A 247 -16.47 6.44 -9.49
CA SER A 247 -15.11 6.14 -9.07
C SER A 247 -14.10 6.52 -10.16
N ALA A 248 -12.89 6.88 -9.75
CA ALA A 248 -11.79 7.16 -10.66
C ALA A 248 -11.37 5.90 -11.43
N PRO A 249 -10.71 6.03 -12.61
CA PRO A 249 -10.36 4.90 -13.47
C PRO A 249 -9.12 4.13 -12.95
N PHE A 250 -9.13 3.77 -11.68
CA PHE A 250 -8.12 2.92 -11.05
C PHE A 250 -8.67 2.20 -9.83
N VAL A 251 -7.95 1.17 -9.38
CA VAL A 251 -8.17 0.52 -8.08
C VAL A 251 -6.82 0.32 -7.39
N CYS A 252 -6.72 0.77 -6.14
CA CYS A 252 -5.61 0.45 -5.26
C CYS A 252 -5.85 -0.89 -4.56
N ILE A 253 -4.80 -1.71 -4.43
CA ILE A 253 -4.78 -2.91 -3.59
C ILE A 253 -3.57 -2.78 -2.68
N GLU A 254 -3.79 -2.54 -1.42
CA GLU A 254 -2.84 -1.95 -0.49
C GLU A 254 -2.49 -2.88 0.66
N PRO A 255 -1.41 -3.67 0.57
CA PRO A 255 -0.94 -4.50 1.69
C PRO A 255 -0.34 -3.65 2.80
N TRP A 256 -0.76 -3.90 4.08
CA TRP A 256 -0.36 -3.06 5.21
C TRP A 256 0.09 -3.83 6.44
N PHE A 257 1.15 -3.36 7.09
CA PHE A 257 1.51 -3.61 8.49
C PHE A 257 1.15 -2.38 9.33
N GLY A 258 -0.10 -2.33 9.75
CA GLY A 258 -0.74 -1.23 10.45
C GLY A 258 -2.02 -0.77 9.75
N VAL A 259 -2.75 0.12 10.39
CA VAL A 259 -4.04 0.65 9.90
C VAL A 259 -4.24 2.04 10.51
N ALA A 260 -5.18 2.85 10.00
CA ALA A 260 -5.54 4.13 10.62
C ALA A 260 -5.90 3.95 12.11
N ASP A 261 -5.87 5.04 12.88
CA ASP A 261 -6.32 4.99 14.27
C ASP A 261 -7.74 4.48 14.37
N THR A 262 -8.05 3.85 15.50
CA THR A 262 -9.42 3.48 15.83
C THR A 262 -10.15 4.68 16.45
N VAL A 263 -11.48 4.68 16.36
CA VAL A 263 -12.32 5.75 16.95
C VAL A 263 -12.16 5.86 18.47
N ASP A 264 -11.73 4.77 19.12
CA ASP A 264 -11.50 4.66 20.56
C ASP A 264 -10.00 4.63 20.93
N THR A 265 -9.13 5.16 20.06
CA THR A 265 -7.68 5.19 20.28
C THR A 265 -7.32 5.95 21.56
N THR A 266 -6.26 5.46 22.24
CA THR A 266 -5.66 6.18 23.39
C THR A 266 -4.79 7.35 22.96
N GLY A 267 -4.46 7.45 21.67
CA GLY A 267 -3.48 8.39 21.11
C GLY A 267 -2.03 8.07 21.47
N ARG A 268 -1.76 6.99 22.23
CA ARG A 268 -0.38 6.56 22.52
C ARG A 268 0.17 5.73 21.35
N PHE A 269 1.33 6.16 20.82
CA PHE A 269 1.88 5.58 19.59
C PHE A 269 2.16 4.09 19.71
N ALA A 270 2.76 3.66 20.82
CA ALA A 270 3.07 2.25 21.07
C ALA A 270 1.82 1.35 21.20
N GLU A 271 0.63 1.94 21.44
CA GLU A 271 -0.64 1.21 21.56
C GLU A 271 -1.50 1.29 20.29
N LYS A 272 -1.00 1.98 19.27
CA LYS A 272 -1.72 2.11 18.00
C LYS A 272 -2.03 0.74 17.41
N LYS A 273 -3.26 0.57 16.94
CA LYS A 273 -3.70 -0.70 16.32
C LYS A 273 -2.81 -1.11 15.16
N GLY A 274 -2.25 -2.31 15.26
CA GLY A 274 -1.40 -2.89 14.22
C GLY A 274 -0.02 -2.27 14.11
N ILE A 275 0.42 -1.45 15.09
CA ILE A 275 1.77 -0.92 15.16
C ILE A 275 2.79 -2.05 15.19
N GLN A 276 3.90 -1.89 14.51
CA GLN A 276 5.06 -2.78 14.57
C GLN A 276 6.05 -2.25 15.60
N GLN A 277 6.73 -3.16 16.26
CA GLN A 277 7.78 -2.87 17.25
C GLN A 277 9.03 -3.67 16.88
N ILE A 278 10.18 -3.02 16.86
CA ILE A 278 11.48 -3.67 16.68
C ILE A 278 12.47 -3.17 17.74
N GLY A 279 13.27 -4.10 18.27
CA GLY A 279 14.28 -3.81 19.28
C GLY A 279 15.43 -2.97 18.76
N ALA A 280 16.31 -2.54 19.67
CA ALA A 280 17.51 -1.76 19.36
C ALA A 280 18.38 -2.49 18.32
N ASN A 281 18.78 -1.79 17.27
CA ASN A 281 19.63 -2.32 16.19
C ASN A 281 19.06 -3.55 15.46
N GLU A 282 17.77 -3.84 15.62
CA GLU A 282 17.08 -4.91 14.89
C GLU A 282 16.47 -4.39 13.58
N SER A 283 16.02 -5.31 12.74
CA SER A 283 15.31 -4.97 11.50
C SER A 283 14.02 -5.76 11.33
N PHE A 284 13.05 -5.12 10.71
CA PHE A 284 11.80 -5.71 10.23
C PHE A 284 11.89 -5.94 8.72
N LYS A 285 11.43 -7.09 8.24
CA LYS A 285 11.38 -7.39 6.80
C LYS A 285 10.02 -7.91 6.40
N ALA A 286 9.52 -7.41 5.27
CA ALA A 286 8.29 -7.90 4.64
C ALA A 286 8.37 -7.74 3.13
N SER A 287 7.56 -8.52 2.41
CA SER A 287 7.42 -8.37 0.96
C SER A 287 6.03 -8.79 0.49
N TYR A 288 5.57 -8.17 -0.59
CA TYR A 288 4.39 -8.59 -1.33
C TYR A 288 4.73 -8.72 -2.82
N ALA A 289 3.88 -9.39 -3.57
CA ALA A 289 4.08 -9.65 -4.98
C ALA A 289 2.92 -9.12 -5.82
N ILE A 290 3.24 -8.53 -6.97
CA ILE A 290 2.29 -8.13 -8.01
C ILE A 290 2.54 -9.06 -9.20
N THR A 291 1.59 -9.96 -9.48
CA THR A 291 1.64 -10.86 -10.64
C THR A 291 0.64 -10.41 -11.69
N ILE A 292 1.08 -10.31 -12.94
CA ILE A 292 0.28 -9.77 -14.05
C ILE A 292 0.19 -10.85 -15.14
N TYR A 293 -1.02 -11.27 -15.46
CA TYR A 293 -1.32 -12.33 -16.42
C TYR A 293 -1.90 -11.79 -17.72
#